data_d79af4919ffed7eb0efd644ad0820298
#
_entry.id   d79af4919ffed7eb0efd644ad0820298
#
_cell.length_a   1.000
_cell.length_b   1.000
_cell.length_c   1.000
_cell.angle_alpha   90.00
_cell.angle_beta   90.00
_cell.angle_gamma   90.00
#
_symmetry.space_group_name_H-M   'P 1'
#
loop_
_entity.id
_entity.type
_entity.pdbx_description
1 polymer ?
#
loop_
_entity_poly.entity_id
_entity_poly.type
_entity_poly.pdbx_seq_one_letter_code
_entity_poly.pdbx_strand_id
1 'polypeptide(L)'
;MYRMMSVLMAAMLFSGCLGSESIPSKFNGEPIDPAIPVTAFSLLDSQGGEWNWAENSQGKVMVVVFLFTNCIDVCPVVTQNMKWIENTLTESEKEQVGLLTITVDPWRDDNFTLTNWKLSQNVSWPHLTVNDTETDLDAINAVWTEFGISLTIVDESSEARHHPSSYDVNHTTGTVLVDDNGLQRVWWGDLEWVPDLVLADIRTLLSED
;
A
#
# COMPACT_ATOMS: atom_id res chain seq x y z
N MET A 1 74.57 -38.27 5.51
CA MET A 1 73.93 -37.24 4.58
C MET A 1 72.50 -37.69 4.37
N TYR A 2 71.56 -37.13 5.15
CA TYR A 2 70.12 -37.39 5.02
C TYR A 2 69.46 -36.11 4.42
N ARG A 3 68.84 -36.24 3.26
CA ARG A 3 68.02 -35.20 2.63
C ARG A 3 66.62 -35.27 3.20
N MET A 4 66.23 -34.27 3.98
CA MET A 4 64.86 -34.05 4.37
C MET A 4 64.09 -33.48 3.19
N MET A 5 63.08 -34.20 2.77
CA MET A 5 62.15 -33.81 1.74
C MET A 5 60.90 -33.20 2.44
N SER A 6 60.77 -31.85 2.41
CA SER A 6 59.60 -31.16 2.94
C SER A 6 58.45 -31.31 1.97
N VAL A 7 57.38 -31.95 2.41
CA VAL A 7 56.11 -31.99 1.69
C VAL A 7 55.29 -30.75 2.07
N LEU A 8 55.11 -29.80 1.13
CA LEU A 8 54.19 -28.69 1.27
C LEU A 8 52.79 -29.21 0.99
N MET A 9 51.93 -29.23 2.02
CA MET A 9 50.51 -29.54 1.92
C MET A 9 49.75 -28.26 1.62
N ALA A 10 49.36 -28.06 0.36
CA ALA A 10 48.52 -26.92 -0.05
C ALA A 10 47.07 -27.22 0.36
N ALA A 11 46.60 -26.49 1.39
CA ALA A 11 45.19 -26.47 1.78
C ALA A 11 44.41 -25.59 0.80
N MET A 12 43.65 -26.18 -0.11
CA MET A 12 42.66 -25.46 -0.94
C MET A 12 41.44 -25.13 -0.08
N LEU A 13 41.32 -23.88 0.32
CA LEU A 13 40.09 -23.36 0.90
C LEU A 13 39.05 -23.24 -0.21
N PHE A 14 38.14 -24.18 -0.28
CA PHE A 14 36.89 -23.99 -1.06
C PHE A 14 36.01 -22.99 -0.31
N SER A 15 36.08 -21.72 -0.72
CA SER A 15 35.03 -20.73 -0.41
C SER A 15 33.79 -21.11 -1.22
N GLY A 16 32.96 -21.99 -0.67
CA GLY A 16 31.62 -22.19 -1.18
C GLY A 16 30.83 -20.92 -0.92
N CYS A 17 30.48 -20.16 -1.99
CA CYS A 17 29.37 -19.22 -1.93
C CYS A 17 28.11 -20.04 -1.64
N LEU A 18 27.64 -20.00 -0.39
CA LEU A 18 26.28 -20.38 -0.06
C LEU A 18 25.37 -19.33 -0.71
N GLY A 19 24.98 -19.59 -1.95
CA GLY A 19 23.88 -18.90 -2.57
C GLY A 19 22.65 -19.17 -1.71
N SER A 20 22.15 -18.14 -1.04
CA SER A 20 20.83 -18.19 -0.42
C SER A 20 19.84 -18.45 -1.55
N GLU A 21 19.37 -19.69 -1.70
CA GLU A 21 18.20 -19.97 -2.52
C GLU A 21 17.04 -19.23 -1.85
N SER A 22 16.60 -18.13 -2.48
CA SER A 22 15.38 -17.45 -2.05
C SER A 22 14.22 -18.44 -2.24
N ILE A 23 13.56 -18.81 -1.14
CA ILE A 23 12.31 -19.57 -1.21
C ILE A 23 11.35 -18.73 -2.06
N PRO A 24 10.73 -19.27 -3.13
CA PRO A 24 9.80 -18.53 -3.93
C PRO A 24 8.69 -17.95 -3.04
N SER A 25 8.41 -16.66 -3.16
CA SER A 25 7.30 -16.04 -2.46
C SER A 25 5.99 -16.72 -2.86
N LYS A 26 5.10 -16.92 -1.90
CA LYS A 26 3.72 -17.37 -2.15
C LYS A 26 2.84 -16.26 -2.74
N PHE A 27 3.29 -15.01 -2.68
CA PHE A 27 2.61 -13.84 -3.21
C PHE A 27 3.17 -13.46 -4.58
N ASN A 28 2.31 -12.90 -5.41
CA ASN A 28 2.67 -12.34 -6.71
C ASN A 28 3.23 -10.92 -6.58
N GLY A 29 2.74 -10.14 -5.61
CA GLY A 29 3.31 -8.86 -5.23
C GLY A 29 4.57 -9.01 -4.39
N GLU A 30 5.18 -7.89 -4.02
CA GLU A 30 6.38 -7.86 -3.18
C GLU A 30 6.02 -8.20 -1.73
N PRO A 31 6.55 -9.29 -1.16
CA PRO A 31 6.25 -9.65 0.22
C PRO A 31 6.90 -8.68 1.20
N ILE A 32 6.15 -8.24 2.22
CA ILE A 32 6.66 -7.48 3.35
C ILE A 32 7.15 -8.49 4.40
N ASP A 33 8.47 -8.64 4.51
CA ASP A 33 9.11 -9.59 5.44
C ASP A 33 10.27 -8.92 6.20
N PRO A 34 10.20 -8.84 7.55
CA PRO A 34 9.10 -9.32 8.38
C PRO A 34 7.81 -8.52 8.21
N ALA A 35 6.66 -9.17 8.37
CA ALA A 35 5.36 -8.52 8.34
C ALA A 35 5.25 -7.42 9.42
N ILE A 36 4.64 -6.30 9.08
CA ILE A 36 4.58 -5.10 9.92
C ILE A 36 3.17 -4.93 10.47
N PRO A 37 2.97 -4.87 11.79
CA PRO A 37 1.63 -4.63 12.34
C PRO A 37 1.16 -3.21 12.05
N VAL A 38 -0.14 -3.06 11.74
CA VAL A 38 -0.78 -1.75 11.62
C VAL A 38 -1.24 -1.28 12.99
N THR A 39 -0.76 -0.11 13.42
CA THR A 39 -1.23 0.56 14.63
C THR A 39 -2.64 1.10 14.41
N ALA A 40 -3.52 0.98 15.42
CA ALA A 40 -4.87 1.52 15.33
C ALA A 40 -4.85 3.05 15.15
N PHE A 41 -5.62 3.54 14.20
CA PHE A 41 -5.79 4.96 13.90
C PHE A 41 -7.25 5.29 13.63
N SER A 42 -7.59 6.58 13.66
CA SER A 42 -8.88 7.10 13.23
C SER A 42 -8.67 8.27 12.29
N LEU A 43 -9.43 8.32 11.20
CA LEU A 43 -9.45 9.41 10.22
C LEU A 43 -10.90 9.72 9.85
N LEU A 44 -11.13 10.86 9.20
CA LEU A 44 -12.44 11.27 8.71
C LEU A 44 -12.79 10.49 7.44
N ASP A 45 -13.96 9.84 7.39
CA ASP A 45 -14.50 9.29 6.14
C ASP A 45 -15.12 10.41 5.29
N SER A 46 -14.98 10.32 4.00
CA SER A 46 -15.61 11.19 3.00
C SER A 46 -17.13 11.35 3.15
N GLN A 47 -17.83 10.35 3.71
CA GLN A 47 -19.26 10.41 3.99
C GLN A 47 -19.60 11.13 5.30
N GLY A 48 -18.59 11.60 6.03
CA GLY A 48 -18.71 12.17 7.37
C GLY A 48 -18.71 11.12 8.46
N GLY A 49 -18.06 11.46 9.57
CA GLY A 49 -17.85 10.56 10.69
C GLY A 49 -16.44 9.99 10.75
N GLU A 50 -16.09 9.53 11.94
CA GLU A 50 -14.81 8.92 12.19
C GLU A 50 -14.80 7.48 11.69
N TRP A 51 -13.77 7.11 10.95
CA TRP A 51 -13.48 5.74 10.58
C TRP A 51 -12.31 5.23 11.41
N ASN A 52 -12.54 4.20 12.20
CA ASN A 52 -11.56 3.62 13.11
C ASN A 52 -11.01 2.30 12.54
N TRP A 53 -9.68 2.18 12.48
CA TRP A 53 -9.02 0.99 11.97
C TRP A 53 -9.40 -0.28 12.76
N ALA A 54 -9.26 -0.24 14.09
CA ALA A 54 -9.47 -1.43 14.93
C ALA A 54 -10.90 -1.98 14.84
N GLU A 55 -11.88 -1.10 14.61
CA GLU A 55 -13.30 -1.50 14.51
C GLU A 55 -13.66 -2.04 13.12
N ASN A 56 -13.10 -1.44 12.06
CA ASN A 56 -13.52 -1.69 10.69
C ASN A 56 -12.68 -2.73 9.95
N SER A 57 -11.43 -2.98 10.40
CA SER A 57 -10.52 -3.95 9.79
C SER A 57 -10.47 -5.29 10.51
N GLN A 58 -11.02 -5.39 11.73
CA GLN A 58 -10.92 -6.59 12.55
C GLN A 58 -11.43 -7.85 11.82
N GLY A 59 -10.56 -8.86 11.73
CA GLY A 59 -10.87 -10.14 11.09
C GLY A 59 -11.09 -10.04 9.58
N LYS A 60 -10.54 -9.02 8.93
CA LYS A 60 -10.62 -8.83 7.48
C LYS A 60 -9.26 -8.69 6.86
N VAL A 61 -9.11 -9.24 5.68
CA VAL A 61 -8.01 -8.86 4.76
C VAL A 61 -8.34 -7.48 4.20
N MET A 62 -7.44 -6.50 4.43
CA MET A 62 -7.63 -5.13 3.98
C MET A 62 -6.78 -4.83 2.74
N VAL A 63 -7.40 -4.20 1.75
CA VAL A 63 -6.71 -3.64 0.57
C VAL A 63 -6.64 -2.13 0.76
N VAL A 64 -5.47 -1.61 1.10
CA VAL A 64 -5.26 -0.20 1.42
C VAL A 64 -4.53 0.49 0.28
N VAL A 65 -5.14 1.54 -0.29
CA VAL A 65 -4.62 2.32 -1.41
C VAL A 65 -4.41 3.77 -1.00
N PHE A 66 -3.31 4.35 -1.45
CA PHE A 66 -2.95 5.75 -1.22
C PHE A 66 -3.02 6.51 -2.54
N LEU A 67 -3.93 7.47 -2.63
CA LEU A 67 -4.18 8.25 -3.85
C LEU A 67 -4.64 9.67 -3.52
N PHE A 68 -4.81 10.51 -4.55
CA PHE A 68 -5.44 11.82 -4.43
C PHE A 68 -6.31 12.13 -5.66
N THR A 69 -7.33 12.97 -5.46
CA THR A 69 -8.36 13.20 -6.49
C THR A 69 -7.85 13.98 -7.70
N ASN A 70 -6.83 14.82 -7.52
CA ASN A 70 -6.24 15.61 -8.60
C ASN A 70 -5.22 14.84 -9.47
N CYS A 71 -5.01 13.57 -9.18
CA CYS A 71 -4.21 12.66 -10.01
C CYS A 71 -5.02 12.23 -11.25
N ILE A 72 -4.53 12.59 -12.43
CA ILE A 72 -5.24 12.28 -13.69
C ILE A 72 -4.72 10.99 -14.38
N ASP A 73 -3.66 10.41 -13.85
CA ASP A 73 -2.97 9.28 -14.50
C ASP A 73 -3.32 7.93 -13.85
N VAL A 74 -2.60 7.56 -12.80
CA VAL A 74 -2.66 6.21 -12.22
C VAL A 74 -3.82 6.02 -11.25
N CYS A 75 -4.22 7.05 -10.48
CA CYS A 75 -5.23 6.90 -9.44
C CYS A 75 -6.62 6.44 -9.96
N PRO A 76 -7.13 6.96 -11.10
CA PRO A 76 -8.36 6.42 -11.67
C PRO A 76 -8.23 4.94 -12.08
N VAL A 77 -7.08 4.55 -12.61
CA VAL A 77 -6.83 3.15 -13.03
C VAL A 77 -6.84 2.22 -11.82
N VAL A 78 -6.09 2.55 -10.75
CA VAL A 78 -6.07 1.76 -9.52
C VAL A 78 -7.46 1.67 -8.89
N THR A 79 -8.21 2.77 -8.87
CA THR A 79 -9.60 2.79 -8.38
C THR A 79 -10.50 1.85 -9.17
N GLN A 80 -10.39 1.82 -10.50
CA GLN A 80 -11.19 0.89 -11.32
C GLN A 80 -10.74 -0.57 -11.16
N ASN A 81 -9.45 -0.82 -10.93
CA ASN A 81 -8.93 -2.14 -10.61
C ASN A 81 -9.47 -2.65 -9.26
N MET A 82 -9.49 -1.80 -8.21
CA MET A 82 -10.12 -2.12 -6.94
C MET A 82 -11.63 -2.45 -7.10
N LYS A 83 -12.33 -1.66 -7.90
CA LYS A 83 -13.75 -1.92 -8.22
C LYS A 83 -13.93 -3.26 -8.94
N TRP A 84 -13.03 -3.61 -9.84
CA TRP A 84 -13.07 -4.91 -10.47
C TRP A 84 -12.88 -6.04 -9.46
N ILE A 85 -11.95 -5.90 -8.51
CA ILE A 85 -11.77 -6.84 -7.39
C ILE A 85 -13.06 -6.96 -6.59
N GLU A 86 -13.64 -5.84 -6.12
CA GLU A 86 -14.89 -5.81 -5.36
C GLU A 86 -16.02 -6.59 -6.06
N ASN A 87 -16.14 -6.41 -7.39
CA ASN A 87 -17.14 -7.08 -8.19
C ASN A 87 -16.85 -8.58 -8.46
N THR A 88 -15.58 -8.98 -8.34
CA THR A 88 -15.15 -10.37 -8.60
C THR A 88 -15.14 -11.22 -7.35
N LEU A 89 -15.06 -10.61 -6.17
CA LEU A 89 -15.18 -11.28 -4.89
C LEU A 89 -16.57 -11.96 -4.78
N THR A 90 -16.60 -13.20 -4.28
CA THR A 90 -17.83 -13.87 -3.89
C THR A 90 -18.47 -13.16 -2.69
N GLU A 91 -19.75 -13.41 -2.42
CA GLU A 91 -20.43 -12.81 -1.26
C GLU A 91 -19.75 -13.17 0.07
N SER A 92 -19.23 -14.39 0.20
CA SER A 92 -18.46 -14.79 1.38
C SER A 92 -17.13 -14.09 1.50
N GLU A 93 -16.42 -13.86 0.38
CA GLU A 93 -15.15 -13.11 0.38
C GLU A 93 -15.38 -11.63 0.70
N LYS A 94 -16.49 -11.03 0.24
CA LYS A 94 -16.85 -9.62 0.56
C LYS A 94 -17.08 -9.38 2.05
N GLU A 95 -17.49 -10.36 2.79
CA GLU A 95 -17.63 -10.26 4.26
C GLU A 95 -16.27 -10.23 4.95
N GLN A 96 -15.25 -10.83 4.33
CA GLN A 96 -13.89 -11.00 4.87
C GLN A 96 -12.85 -10.05 4.27
N VAL A 97 -13.20 -9.27 3.24
CA VAL A 97 -12.29 -8.32 2.58
C VAL A 97 -12.81 -6.90 2.76
N GLY A 98 -11.93 -6.00 3.17
CA GLY A 98 -12.19 -4.57 3.24
C GLY A 98 -11.37 -3.81 2.22
N LEU A 99 -11.99 -2.87 1.50
CA LEU A 99 -11.31 -1.94 0.62
C LEU A 99 -11.22 -0.57 1.32
N LEU A 100 -10.08 0.07 1.22
CA LEU A 100 -9.83 1.36 1.87
C LEU A 100 -8.98 2.26 0.98
N THR A 101 -9.37 3.50 0.87
CA THR A 101 -8.58 4.56 0.24
C THR A 101 -8.21 5.61 1.27
N ILE A 102 -6.95 6.04 1.31
CA ILE A 102 -6.46 7.13 2.16
C ILE A 102 -5.84 8.18 1.25
N THR A 103 -6.29 9.44 1.38
CA THR A 103 -5.71 10.50 0.56
C THR A 103 -4.25 10.80 0.94
N VAL A 104 -3.46 11.21 -0.03
CA VAL A 104 -2.12 11.79 0.17
C VAL A 104 -2.11 13.31 -0.06
N ASP A 105 -3.28 13.90 -0.26
CA ASP A 105 -3.44 15.33 -0.48
C ASP A 105 -4.66 15.89 0.30
N PRO A 106 -4.64 15.84 1.62
CA PRO A 106 -5.78 16.27 2.43
C PRO A 106 -6.06 17.78 2.32
N TRP A 107 -5.13 18.57 1.77
CA TRP A 107 -5.33 20.01 1.55
C TRP A 107 -6.34 20.32 0.43
N ARG A 108 -6.48 19.41 -0.56
CA ARG A 108 -7.47 19.50 -1.66
C ARG A 108 -8.57 18.46 -1.54
N ASP A 109 -8.29 17.34 -0.88
CA ASP A 109 -9.18 16.20 -0.74
C ASP A 109 -9.96 16.26 0.58
N ASP A 110 -10.81 17.26 0.72
CA ASP A 110 -11.79 17.30 1.80
C ASP A 110 -12.89 16.23 1.61
N ASN A 111 -13.78 16.08 2.58
CA ASN A 111 -14.86 15.09 2.52
C ASN A 111 -15.80 15.28 1.32
N PHE A 112 -16.04 16.53 0.90
CA PHE A 112 -16.89 16.84 -0.26
C PHE A 112 -16.19 16.44 -1.57
N THR A 113 -14.92 16.76 -1.72
CA THR A 113 -14.10 16.40 -2.90
C THR A 113 -14.00 14.88 -3.05
N LEU A 114 -13.68 14.17 -1.96
CA LEU A 114 -13.61 12.71 -1.96
C LEU A 114 -14.97 12.05 -2.24
N THR A 115 -16.07 12.61 -1.71
CA THR A 115 -17.41 12.12 -2.02
C THR A 115 -17.75 12.26 -3.51
N ASN A 116 -17.42 13.40 -4.12
CA ASN A 116 -17.62 13.60 -5.56
C ASN A 116 -16.72 12.66 -6.40
N TRP A 117 -15.50 12.43 -5.96
CA TRP A 117 -14.61 11.45 -6.59
C TRP A 117 -15.23 10.04 -6.56
N LYS A 118 -15.66 9.56 -5.39
CA LYS A 118 -16.36 8.27 -5.25
C LYS A 118 -17.55 8.15 -6.21
N LEU A 119 -18.38 9.17 -6.28
CA LEU A 119 -19.53 9.21 -7.19
C LEU A 119 -19.08 9.13 -8.66
N SER A 120 -18.06 9.89 -9.05
CA SER A 120 -17.53 9.91 -10.42
C SER A 120 -16.93 8.57 -10.84
N GLN A 121 -16.25 7.87 -9.91
CA GLN A 121 -15.68 6.55 -10.12
C GLN A 121 -16.72 5.43 -9.94
N ASN A 122 -17.91 5.75 -9.41
CA ASN A 122 -18.96 4.79 -9.07
C ASN A 122 -18.44 3.69 -8.14
N VAL A 123 -17.88 4.09 -6.99
CA VAL A 123 -17.34 3.23 -5.94
C VAL A 123 -17.93 3.59 -4.57
N SER A 124 -17.92 2.65 -3.60
CA SER A 124 -18.64 2.81 -2.35
C SER A 124 -17.79 2.66 -1.08
N TRP A 125 -16.62 2.06 -1.14
CA TRP A 125 -15.77 1.84 0.03
C TRP A 125 -15.28 3.15 0.67
N PRO A 126 -14.83 3.14 1.95
CA PRO A 126 -14.34 4.31 2.65
C PRO A 126 -13.17 5.01 1.93
N HIS A 127 -13.23 6.35 1.88
CA HIS A 127 -12.14 7.21 1.43
C HIS A 127 -11.84 8.18 2.56
N LEU A 128 -10.63 8.09 3.11
CA LEU A 128 -10.26 8.78 4.34
C LEU A 128 -9.41 10.01 4.07
N THR A 129 -9.67 11.04 4.88
CA THR A 129 -8.94 12.31 4.95
C THR A 129 -8.86 12.77 6.42
N VAL A 130 -8.47 14.01 6.65
CA VAL A 130 -8.58 14.68 7.95
C VAL A 130 -9.64 15.77 7.93
N ASN A 131 -10.17 16.13 9.09
CA ASN A 131 -11.17 17.18 9.18
C ASN A 131 -10.55 18.58 9.01
N ASP A 132 -9.35 18.78 9.53
CA ASP A 132 -8.64 20.06 9.48
C ASP A 132 -7.14 19.79 9.31
N THR A 133 -6.58 20.29 8.22
CA THR A 133 -5.14 20.12 7.93
C THR A 133 -4.23 20.97 8.82
N GLU A 134 -4.74 21.96 9.57
CA GLU A 134 -3.93 22.74 10.52
C GLU A 134 -3.75 21.99 11.84
N THR A 135 -4.74 21.19 12.28
CA THR A 135 -4.75 20.51 13.57
C THR A 135 -4.55 19.00 13.48
N ASP A 136 -4.99 18.36 12.41
CA ASP A 136 -5.10 16.90 12.31
C ASP A 136 -4.08 16.29 11.33
N LEU A 137 -3.21 17.12 10.74
CA LEU A 137 -2.21 16.64 9.76
C LEU A 137 -1.27 15.57 10.34
N ASP A 138 -0.93 15.67 11.62
CA ASP A 138 -0.06 14.70 12.29
C ASP A 138 -0.69 13.30 12.32
N ALA A 139 -2.03 13.21 12.41
CA ALA A 139 -2.72 11.92 12.41
C ALA A 139 -2.56 11.18 11.08
N ILE A 140 -2.80 11.86 9.96
CA ILE A 140 -2.65 11.24 8.63
C ILE A 140 -1.17 11.01 8.26
N ASN A 141 -0.26 11.90 8.68
CA ASN A 141 1.19 11.71 8.53
C ASN A 141 1.70 10.45 9.23
N ALA A 142 1.16 10.15 10.42
CA ALA A 142 1.51 8.93 11.14
C ALA A 142 1.08 7.69 10.34
N VAL A 143 -0.11 7.70 9.75
CA VAL A 143 -0.60 6.63 8.88
C VAL A 143 0.27 6.47 7.64
N TRP A 144 0.60 7.55 6.94
CA TRP A 144 1.49 7.47 5.78
C TRP A 144 2.86 6.88 6.14
N THR A 145 3.44 7.33 7.25
CA THR A 145 4.73 6.82 7.73
C THR A 145 4.68 5.33 8.01
N GLU A 146 3.62 4.87 8.65
CA GLU A 146 3.45 3.47 9.03
C GLU A 146 3.30 2.54 7.81
N PHE A 147 2.63 3.02 6.77
CA PHE A 147 2.49 2.29 5.50
C PHE A 147 3.65 2.54 4.53
N GLY A 148 4.72 3.23 4.96
CA GLY A 148 5.89 3.51 4.12
C GLY A 148 5.62 4.50 2.99
N ILE A 149 4.54 5.29 3.10
CA ILE A 149 4.20 6.33 2.12
C ILE A 149 4.98 7.60 2.45
N SER A 150 5.82 8.02 1.52
CA SER A 150 6.47 9.33 1.55
C SER A 150 5.88 10.22 0.47
N LEU A 151 5.71 11.49 0.78
CA LEU A 151 5.21 12.47 -0.17
C LEU A 151 6.08 13.73 -0.18
N THR A 152 6.10 14.41 -1.31
CA THR A 152 6.74 15.71 -1.49
C THR A 152 5.78 16.61 -2.26
N ILE A 153 5.49 17.77 -1.69
CA ILE A 153 4.75 18.82 -2.38
C ILE A 153 5.72 19.58 -3.27
N VAL A 154 5.44 19.62 -4.56
CA VAL A 154 6.27 20.33 -5.55
C VAL A 154 5.57 21.63 -5.92
N ASP A 155 6.15 22.74 -5.49
CA ASP A 155 5.63 24.09 -5.77
C ASP A 155 5.78 24.47 -7.25
N GLU A 156 4.80 25.16 -7.82
CA GLU A 156 4.69 25.44 -9.25
C GLU A 156 5.65 26.51 -9.80
N SER A 157 6.67 26.91 -9.12
CA SER A 157 7.66 27.84 -9.67
C SER A 157 8.48 27.27 -10.85
N SER A 158 8.27 26.05 -11.26
CA SER A 158 8.91 25.39 -12.40
C SER A 158 7.91 25.11 -13.53
N GLU A 159 7.95 25.96 -14.51
CA GLU A 159 7.70 25.75 -15.96
C GLU A 159 6.82 24.60 -16.44
N ALA A 160 5.64 24.37 -16.09
CA ALA A 160 4.77 23.56 -16.94
C ALA A 160 3.40 23.19 -16.34
N ARG A 161 2.66 24.11 -15.71
CA ARG A 161 1.38 23.66 -15.20
C ARG A 161 0.22 24.58 -15.48
N HIS A 162 -0.91 23.95 -15.76
CA HIS A 162 -2.09 24.60 -16.33
C HIS A 162 -2.89 25.46 -15.33
N HIS A 163 -2.45 25.58 -14.07
CA HIS A 163 -3.12 26.40 -13.06
C HIS A 163 -2.10 27.11 -12.13
N PRO A 164 -2.07 28.45 -12.10
CA PRO A 164 -1.08 29.26 -11.36
C PRO A 164 -1.20 29.23 -9.83
N SER A 165 -2.11 28.45 -9.27
CA SER A 165 -2.30 28.28 -7.81
C SER A 165 -2.26 26.82 -7.37
N SER A 166 -1.83 25.92 -8.21
CA SER A 166 -1.79 24.49 -7.93
C SER A 166 -0.37 24.01 -7.65
N TYR A 167 -0.25 22.99 -6.85
CA TYR A 167 0.99 22.26 -6.57
C TYR A 167 0.82 20.83 -7.03
N ASP A 168 1.91 20.11 -7.22
CA ASP A 168 1.91 18.66 -7.43
C ASP A 168 2.24 17.94 -6.15
N VAL A 169 1.71 16.71 -6.04
CA VAL A 169 2.05 15.76 -5.01
C VAL A 169 2.78 14.59 -5.66
N ASN A 170 4.07 14.50 -5.38
CA ASN A 170 4.84 13.29 -5.68
C ASN A 170 4.82 12.41 -4.43
N HIS A 171 4.33 11.20 -4.55
CA HIS A 171 4.27 10.28 -3.40
C HIS A 171 4.68 8.87 -3.81
N THR A 172 5.02 8.06 -2.82
CA THR A 172 5.16 6.61 -3.02
C THR A 172 3.80 6.06 -3.43
N THR A 173 3.74 5.47 -4.61
CA THR A 173 2.51 4.91 -5.16
C THR A 173 2.46 3.42 -4.92
N GLY A 174 1.39 2.93 -4.32
CA GLY A 174 1.23 1.50 -4.10
C GLY A 174 0.04 1.15 -3.24
N THR A 175 -0.25 -0.13 -3.26
CA THR A 175 -1.30 -0.79 -2.49
C THR A 175 -0.69 -1.75 -1.50
N VAL A 176 -1.17 -1.72 -0.27
CA VAL A 176 -0.77 -2.65 0.79
C VAL A 176 -1.90 -3.63 1.06
N LEU A 177 -1.59 -4.93 1.02
CA LEU A 177 -2.49 -5.96 1.54
C LEU A 177 -2.13 -6.24 3.00
N VAL A 178 -3.12 -6.11 3.85
CA VAL A 178 -3.01 -6.37 5.30
C VAL A 178 -3.85 -7.59 5.62
N ASP A 179 -3.30 -8.56 6.36
CA ASP A 179 -4.04 -9.76 6.75
C ASP A 179 -5.08 -9.51 7.85
N ASP A 180 -5.89 -10.50 8.16
CA ASP A 180 -6.95 -10.45 9.18
C ASP A 180 -6.45 -10.26 10.61
N ASN A 181 -5.13 -10.47 10.85
CA ASN A 181 -4.44 -10.16 12.09
C ASN A 181 -3.88 -8.72 12.14
N GLY A 182 -4.11 -7.93 11.08
CA GLY A 182 -3.65 -6.56 10.97
C GLY A 182 -2.16 -6.42 10.64
N LEU A 183 -1.56 -7.42 9.98
CA LEU A 183 -0.17 -7.37 9.53
C LEU A 183 -0.09 -7.00 8.05
N GLN A 184 0.73 -6.02 7.70
CA GLN A 184 1.07 -5.68 6.32
C GLN A 184 1.89 -6.84 5.73
N ARG A 185 1.40 -7.43 4.64
CA ARG A 185 1.95 -8.67 4.08
C ARG A 185 2.48 -8.54 2.67
N VAL A 186 1.86 -7.72 1.85
CA VAL A 186 2.19 -7.60 0.44
C VAL A 186 2.13 -6.15 0.01
N TRP A 187 3.14 -5.71 -0.73
CA TRP A 187 3.18 -4.45 -1.43
C TRP A 187 2.96 -4.66 -2.93
N TRP A 188 2.14 -3.80 -3.53
CA TRP A 188 1.93 -3.72 -4.98
C TRP A 188 2.20 -2.29 -5.45
N GLY A 189 3.20 -2.09 -6.31
CA GLY A 189 3.39 -0.80 -6.98
C GLY A 189 2.24 -0.52 -7.96
N ASP A 190 1.74 0.72 -8.00
CA ASP A 190 0.55 1.07 -8.79
C ASP A 190 0.71 0.82 -10.30
N LEU A 191 1.93 0.91 -10.83
CA LEU A 191 2.22 0.62 -12.23
C LEU A 191 2.33 -0.90 -12.54
N GLU A 192 2.43 -1.73 -11.51
CA GLU A 192 2.57 -3.17 -11.60
C GLU A 192 1.27 -3.91 -11.26
N TRP A 193 0.21 -3.17 -11.02
CA TRP A 193 -1.08 -3.70 -10.60
C TRP A 193 -1.75 -4.54 -11.67
N VAL A 194 -1.76 -5.84 -11.49
CA VAL A 194 -2.52 -6.79 -12.30
C VAL A 194 -3.68 -7.32 -11.46
N PRO A 195 -4.95 -6.93 -11.72
CA PRO A 195 -6.09 -7.23 -10.84
C PRO A 195 -6.23 -8.70 -10.48
N ASP A 196 -6.05 -9.61 -11.43
CA ASP A 196 -6.13 -11.05 -11.19
C ASP A 196 -5.06 -11.55 -10.21
N LEU A 197 -3.84 -10.98 -10.27
CA LEU A 197 -2.74 -11.38 -9.39
C LEU A 197 -2.92 -10.78 -7.99
N VAL A 198 -3.40 -9.55 -7.88
CA VAL A 198 -3.75 -8.94 -6.58
C VAL A 198 -4.89 -9.73 -5.92
N LEU A 199 -5.90 -10.12 -6.68
CA LEU A 199 -6.99 -10.97 -6.18
C LEU A 199 -6.48 -12.35 -5.74
N ALA A 200 -5.51 -12.93 -6.44
CA ALA A 200 -4.88 -14.18 -6.03
C ALA A 200 -4.14 -14.05 -4.69
N ASP A 201 -3.45 -12.92 -4.47
CA ASP A 201 -2.77 -12.64 -3.19
C ASP A 201 -3.78 -12.42 -2.05
N ILE A 202 -4.88 -11.70 -2.30
CA ILE A 202 -5.99 -11.55 -1.32
C ILE A 202 -6.50 -12.94 -0.92
N ARG A 203 -6.76 -13.82 -1.89
CA ARG A 203 -7.23 -15.20 -1.63
C ARG A 203 -6.20 -16.06 -0.91
N THR A 204 -4.92 -15.81 -1.16
CA THR A 204 -3.82 -16.45 -0.41
C THR A 204 -3.89 -16.04 1.06
N LEU A 205 -4.07 -14.75 1.37
CA LEU A 205 -4.24 -14.27 2.75
C LEU A 205 -5.50 -14.85 3.42
N LEU A 206 -6.63 -14.88 2.71
CA LEU A 206 -7.88 -15.48 3.22
C LEU A 206 -7.77 -16.99 3.53
N SER A 207 -6.78 -17.67 2.98
CA SER A 207 -6.57 -19.11 3.18
C SER A 207 -5.54 -19.45 4.26
N GLU A 208 -4.97 -18.46 4.95
CA GLU A 208 -3.92 -18.63 5.97
C GLU A 208 -4.45 -18.87 7.38
N ASP A 209 -5.75 -19.10 7.58
CA ASP A 209 -6.42 -19.42 8.85
C ASP A 209 -5.88 -20.69 9.55
#